data_c3900fed2e0fdcc9250f03ccac6523c5
#
_entry.id   c3900fed2e0fdcc9250f03ccac6523c5
#
_cell.length_a   1.000
_cell.length_b   1.000
_cell.length_c   1.000
_cell.angle_alpha   90.00
_cell.angle_beta   90.00
_cell.angle_gamma   90.00
#
_symmetry.space_group_name_H-M   'P 1'
#
loop_
_entity.id
_entity.type
_entity.pdbx_description
1 polymer ?
#
loop_
_entity_poly.entity_id
_entity_poly.type
_entity_poly.pdbx_seq_one_letter_code
_entity_poly.pdbx_strand_id
1 'polypeptide(L)' 'VELFLRSGGKLRDHLKPDIDPYTRRVEVDGDLTLREILRVLGIPEGLVAFAFADGKLRRLDYRPGDGDVVTLQPPVSGG' A
#
# COMPACT_ATOMS: atom_id res chain seq x y z
N VAL A 1 -0.16 -4.19 -14.02
CA VAL A 1 -0.43 -5.23 -13.00
C VAL A 1 -1.56 -4.81 -12.10
N GLU A 2 -2.32 -5.77 -11.66
CA GLU A 2 -3.38 -5.57 -10.68
C GLU A 2 -2.85 -5.99 -9.31
N LEU A 3 -3.04 -5.11 -8.33
CA LEU A 3 -2.66 -5.44 -6.96
C LEU A 3 -3.69 -4.93 -5.98
N PHE A 4 -3.56 -5.39 -4.74
CA PHE A 4 -4.50 -5.05 -3.68
C PHE A 4 -3.71 -4.42 -2.54
N LEU A 5 -4.08 -3.18 -2.20
CA LEU A 5 -3.46 -2.47 -1.08
C LEU A 5 -4.41 -2.51 0.10
N ARG A 6 -3.90 -2.90 1.26
CA ARG A 6 -4.69 -2.99 2.49
C ARG A 6 -4.10 -2.09 3.56
N SER A 7 -4.98 -1.43 4.29
CA SER A 7 -4.55 -0.64 5.43
C SER A 7 -5.73 -0.32 6.35
N GLY A 8 -5.43 -0.02 7.59
CA GLY A 8 -6.41 0.45 8.57
C GLY A 8 -5.99 1.79 9.17
N GLY A 9 -6.71 2.24 10.18
CA GLY A 9 -6.42 3.49 10.87
C GLY A 9 -6.51 4.72 9.97
N LYS A 10 -5.67 5.70 10.23
CA LYS A 10 -5.66 6.95 9.46
C LYS A 10 -5.25 6.76 8.02
N LEU A 11 -4.42 5.78 7.75
CA LEU A 11 -3.96 5.49 6.40
C LEU A 11 -5.10 5.03 5.49
N ARG A 12 -6.11 4.40 6.07
CA ARG A 12 -7.28 3.95 5.34
C ARG A 12 -8.00 5.10 4.62
N ASP A 13 -8.06 6.26 5.26
CA ASP A 13 -8.72 7.43 4.65
C ASP A 13 -8.00 7.89 3.39
N HIS A 14 -6.68 7.77 3.36
CA HIS A 14 -5.89 8.11 2.18
C HIS A 14 -5.93 7.01 1.13
N LEU A 15 -6.07 5.77 1.56
CA LEU A 15 -6.14 4.63 0.66
C LEU A 15 -7.44 4.62 -0.14
N LYS A 16 -8.54 5.04 0.46
CA LYS A 16 -9.89 5.02 -0.15
C LYS A 16 -10.27 3.61 -0.60
N PRO A 17 -10.43 2.68 0.35
CA PRO A 17 -10.76 1.28 0.03
C PRO A 17 -12.02 1.16 -0.82
N ASP A 18 -12.04 0.18 -1.72
CA ASP A 18 -13.19 -0.04 -2.62
C ASP A 18 -13.72 -1.47 -2.60
N ILE A 19 -12.89 -2.48 -2.35
CA ILE A 19 -13.32 -3.88 -2.33
C ILE A 19 -13.97 -4.21 -1.00
N ASP A 20 -13.34 -3.84 0.10
CA ASP A 20 -13.83 -4.01 1.45
C ASP A 20 -13.35 -2.80 2.27
N PRO A 21 -13.74 -2.68 3.57
CA PRO A 21 -13.38 -1.49 4.34
C PRO A 21 -11.89 -1.21 4.49
N TYR A 22 -11.02 -2.15 4.09
CA TYR A 22 -9.58 -2.02 4.30
C TYR A 22 -8.77 -2.20 3.01
N THR A 23 -9.40 -2.56 1.90
CA THR A 23 -8.69 -2.99 0.70
C THR A 23 -9.08 -2.17 -0.52
N ARG A 24 -8.08 -1.72 -1.24
CA ARG A 24 -8.27 -1.06 -2.54
C ARG A 24 -7.61 -1.89 -3.63
N ARG A 25 -8.36 -2.15 -4.68
CA ARG A 25 -7.82 -2.73 -5.91
C ARG A 25 -7.18 -1.63 -6.73
N VAL A 26 -5.96 -1.87 -7.18
CA VAL A 26 -5.18 -0.89 -7.94
C VAL A 26 -4.63 -1.55 -9.19
N GLU A 27 -4.72 -0.86 -10.32
CA GLU A 27 -4.10 -1.31 -11.55
C GLU A 27 -3.07 -0.26 -11.97
N VAL A 28 -1.82 -0.70 -12.13
CA VAL A 28 -0.69 0.17 -12.44
C VAL A 28 0.27 -0.51 -13.39
N ASP A 29 1.20 0.25 -13.94
CA ASP A 29 2.26 -0.33 -14.77
C ASP A 29 3.15 -1.25 -13.95
N GLY A 30 3.64 -2.32 -14.58
CA GLY A 30 4.37 -3.36 -13.87
C GLY A 30 5.74 -2.99 -13.34
N ASP A 31 6.29 -1.87 -13.79
CA ASP A 31 7.64 -1.45 -13.39
C ASP A 31 7.67 -0.46 -12.24
N LEU A 32 6.50 -0.13 -11.69
CA LEU A 32 6.46 0.84 -10.61
C LEU A 32 6.89 0.23 -9.28
N THR A 33 7.67 1.00 -8.53
CA THR A 33 7.95 0.66 -7.13
C THR A 33 6.74 1.01 -6.28
N LEU A 34 6.69 0.42 -5.08
CA LEU A 34 5.62 0.74 -4.13
C LEU A 34 5.57 2.25 -3.84
N ARG A 35 6.73 2.90 -3.71
CA ARG A 35 6.82 4.36 -3.52
C ARG A 35 6.13 5.11 -4.65
N GLU A 36 6.39 4.71 -5.88
CA GLU A 36 5.79 5.35 -7.04
C GLU A 36 4.28 5.13 -7.07
N ILE A 37 3.83 3.93 -6.72
CA ILE A 37 2.41 3.61 -6.64
C ILE A 37 1.72 4.49 -5.61
N LEU A 38 2.32 4.67 -4.44
CA LEU A 38 1.77 5.55 -3.40
C LEU A 38 1.64 6.98 -3.91
N ARG A 39 2.62 7.47 -4.67
CA ARG A 39 2.56 8.81 -5.26
C ARG A 39 1.41 8.95 -6.25
N VAL A 40 1.24 7.96 -7.12
CA VAL A 40 0.14 7.95 -8.08
C VAL A 40 -1.20 8.03 -7.39
N LEU A 41 -1.34 7.34 -6.26
CA LEU A 41 -2.58 7.29 -5.50
C LEU A 41 -2.77 8.49 -4.57
N GLY A 42 -1.76 9.35 -4.45
CA GLY A 42 -1.83 10.49 -3.55
C GLY A 42 -1.69 10.12 -2.08
N ILE A 43 -1.08 8.98 -1.77
CA ILE A 43 -0.86 8.54 -0.40
C ILE A 43 0.51 9.04 0.06
N PRO A 44 0.56 9.89 1.11
CA PRO A 44 1.85 10.39 1.60
C PRO A 44 2.74 9.25 2.10
N GLU A 45 3.97 9.22 1.61
CA GLU A 45 4.93 8.19 1.98
C GLU A 45 5.19 8.16 3.49
N GLY A 46 5.18 9.31 4.13
CA GLY A 46 5.40 9.39 5.58
C GLY A 46 4.31 8.74 6.42
N LEU A 47 3.17 8.40 5.84
CA LEU A 47 2.12 7.69 6.55
C LEU A 47 2.29 6.17 6.51
N VAL A 48 3.29 5.68 5.78
CA VAL A 48 3.56 4.24 5.67
C VAL A 48 4.86 3.93 6.40
N ALA A 49 4.75 3.29 7.54
CA ALA A 49 5.93 2.86 8.30
C ALA A 49 6.48 1.55 7.75
N PHE A 50 5.58 0.60 7.47
CA PHE A 50 5.95 -0.73 6.98
C PHE A 50 5.00 -1.17 5.88
N ALA A 51 5.52 -2.01 4.99
CA ALA A 51 4.72 -2.68 3.97
C ALA A 51 5.05 -4.18 4.00
N PHE A 52 4.02 -5.00 3.84
CA PHE A 52 4.17 -6.45 3.84
C PHE A 52 3.54 -7.03 2.56
N ALA A 53 4.24 -7.95 1.93
CA ALA A 53 3.72 -8.72 0.81
C ALA A 53 4.16 -10.17 1.00
N ASP A 54 3.25 -11.13 0.81
CA ASP A 54 3.52 -12.55 1.05
C ASP A 54 4.04 -12.83 2.47
N GLY A 55 3.54 -12.10 3.45
CA GLY A 55 3.98 -12.26 4.83
C GLY A 55 5.38 -11.76 5.11
N LYS A 56 6.00 -11.07 4.17
CA LYS A 56 7.36 -10.57 4.30
C LYS A 56 7.38 -9.05 4.31
N LEU A 57 8.24 -8.49 5.15
CA LEU A 57 8.45 -7.04 5.17
C LEU A 57 9.10 -6.61 3.85
N ARG A 58 8.52 -5.60 3.22
CA ARG A 58 9.02 -5.04 1.96
C ARG A 58 9.38 -3.58 2.15
N ARG A 59 10.42 -3.15 1.44
CA ARG A 59 10.78 -1.74 1.37
C ARG A 59 9.94 -1.04 0.32
N LEU A 60 9.97 0.28 0.34
CA LEU A 60 9.20 1.07 -0.64
C LEU A 60 9.77 0.97 -2.06
N ASP A 61 10.97 0.44 -2.23
CA ASP A 61 11.53 0.16 -3.56
C ASP A 61 11.10 -1.19 -4.14
N TYR A 62 10.30 -1.96 -3.39
CA TYR A 62 9.73 -3.20 -3.87
C TYR A 62 8.81 -2.94 -5.07
N ARG A 63 8.90 -3.79 -6.09
CA ARG A 63 8.02 -3.74 -7.26
C ARG A 63 6.98 -4.84 -7.17
N PRO A 64 5.73 -4.48 -6.80
CA PRO A 64 4.68 -5.49 -6.70
C PRO A 64 4.40 -6.16 -8.03
N GLY A 65 4.11 -7.45 -7.98
CA GLY A 65 3.69 -8.21 -9.13
C GLY A 65 2.18 -8.34 -9.22
N ASP A 66 1.71 -8.88 -10.32
CA ASP A 66 0.29 -9.09 -10.56
C ASP A 66 -0.29 -10.03 -9.50
N GLY A 67 -1.40 -9.63 -8.90
CA GLY A 67 -2.06 -10.41 -7.87
C GLY A 67 -1.53 -10.19 -6.46
N ASP A 68 -0.50 -9.37 -6.29
CA ASP A 68 0.06 -9.13 -4.95
C ASP A 68 -0.95 -8.44 -4.03
N VAL A 69 -0.95 -8.88 -2.78
CA VAL A 69 -1.67 -8.20 -1.70
C VAL A 69 -0.62 -7.54 -0.81
N VAL A 70 -0.63 -6.22 -0.79
CA VAL A 70 0.34 -5.45 -0.02
C VAL A 70 -0.37 -4.77 1.15
N THR A 71 0.03 -5.13 2.36
CA THR A 71 -0.51 -4.51 3.56
C THR A 71 0.38 -3.35 3.98
N LEU A 72 -0.23 -2.18 4.11
CA LEU A 72 0.46 -0.96 4.51
C LEU A 72 0.17 -0.71 5.99
N GLN A 73 1.23 -0.49 6.77
CA GLN A 73 1.10 -0.20 8.20
C GLN A 73 1.48 1.25 8.48
N PRO A 74 0.58 2.03 9.09
CA PRO A 74 0.94 3.38 9.49
C PRO A 74 1.92 3.36 10.66
N PRO A 75 2.65 4.48 10.89
CA PRO A 75 3.50 4.58 12.06
C PRO A 75 2.67 4.47 13.33
N VAL A 76 3.22 3.79 14.34
CA VAL A 76 2.59 3.77 15.64
C VAL A 76 2.83 5.14 16.27
N SER A 77 1.76 5.87 16.55
CA SER A 77 1.92 7.13 17.26
C SER A 77 2.31 6.82 18.70
N GLY A 78 3.39 7.41 19.15
CA GLY A 78 3.95 7.16 20.46
C GLY A 78 3.15 7.75 21.59
N GLY A 79 1.93 7.65 21.46
CA GLY A 79 1.07 8.17 22.38
C GLY A 79 0.39 8.18 23.15
#